data_7fd012c05937cbdae5623fec8e0442bf
#
_entry.id   7fd012c05937cbdae5623fec8e0442bf
#
_cell.length_a   1.000
_cell.length_b   1.000
_cell.length_c   1.000
_cell.angle_alpha   90.00
_cell.angle_beta   90.00
_cell.angle_gamma   90.00
#
_symmetry.space_group_name_H-M   'P 1'
#
loop_
_entity.id
_entity.type
_entity.pdbx_description
1 polymer ?
#
loop_
_entity_poly.entity_id
_entity_poly.type
_entity_poly.pdbx_seq_one_letter_code
_entity_poly.pdbx_strand_id
1 'polypeptide(L)'
;MKVLILSASPREDGNSHLLARAAGDGARSSGHDVEHLFLDEYVDRMLGNCRRCRLTDGRCSLDDRYEELLLEHLLTADGVIYAMPLYFYGMPGRLKTVFDRLFCYTANSAPQQDLVISGITNKRIGVLISCEESYVGATQGVIAQFHELTRYLQQELVGVVVGNANSRGEIVHDPSDPVSRAGDLGTRLFDIRVTDYRLDTERSNKVWGPRP
;
A
#
# COMPACT_ATOMS: atom_id res chain seq x y z
N MET A 1 12.83 -1.45 11.87
CA MET A 1 11.92 -0.63 11.03
C MET A 1 10.48 -0.95 11.40
N LYS A 2 9.58 0.04 11.32
CA LYS A 2 8.13 -0.16 11.53
C LYS A 2 7.44 -0.40 10.18
N VAL A 3 6.70 -1.49 10.06
CA VAL A 3 5.91 -1.86 8.87
C VAL A 3 4.43 -1.76 9.23
N LEU A 4 3.70 -0.97 8.47
CA LEU A 4 2.26 -0.89 8.55
C LEU A 4 1.62 -1.71 7.42
N ILE A 5 0.73 -2.64 7.76
CA ILE A 5 -0.11 -3.33 6.79
C ILE A 5 -1.51 -2.75 6.86
N LEU A 6 -2.01 -2.25 5.73
CA LEU A 6 -3.35 -1.70 5.60
C LEU A 6 -4.22 -2.62 4.77
N SER A 7 -5.17 -3.27 5.42
CA SER A 7 -6.19 -4.10 4.76
C SER A 7 -7.38 -3.25 4.30
N ALA A 8 -7.62 -3.24 2.99
CA ALA A 8 -8.75 -2.54 2.38
C ALA A 8 -10.00 -3.43 2.23
N SER A 9 -9.91 -4.69 2.64
CA SER A 9 -11.04 -5.61 2.77
C SER A 9 -11.44 -5.73 4.24
N PRO A 10 -12.73 -5.63 4.58
CA PRO A 10 -13.21 -5.84 5.94
C PRO A 10 -13.30 -7.34 6.32
N ARG A 11 -12.91 -8.24 5.41
CA ARG A 11 -13.00 -9.69 5.61
C ARG A 11 -11.70 -10.23 6.17
N GLU A 12 -11.70 -10.58 7.46
CA GLU A 12 -10.52 -11.12 8.16
C GLU A 12 -10.10 -12.53 7.69
N ASP A 13 -10.97 -13.25 7.00
CA ASP A 13 -10.72 -14.56 6.41
C ASP A 13 -10.63 -14.51 4.87
N GLY A 14 -10.57 -13.31 4.29
CA GLY A 14 -10.53 -13.08 2.85
C GLY A 14 -9.16 -13.32 2.23
N ASN A 15 -9.13 -13.47 0.90
CA ASN A 15 -7.90 -13.70 0.14
C ASN A 15 -6.85 -12.59 0.33
N SER A 16 -7.28 -11.32 0.34
CA SER A 16 -6.37 -10.19 0.61
C SER A 16 -5.74 -10.27 2.01
N HIS A 17 -6.50 -10.74 3.01
CA HIS A 17 -6.01 -10.88 4.37
C HIS A 17 -4.97 -12.00 4.49
N LEU A 18 -5.14 -13.12 3.77
CA LEU A 18 -4.13 -14.19 3.74
C LEU A 18 -2.79 -13.67 3.18
N LEU A 19 -2.84 -12.87 2.12
CA LEU A 19 -1.63 -12.21 1.60
C LEU A 19 -1.04 -11.23 2.61
N ALA A 20 -1.88 -10.42 3.26
CA ALA A 20 -1.47 -9.46 4.28
C ALA A 20 -0.76 -10.14 5.47
N ARG A 21 -1.33 -11.25 5.96
CA ARG A 21 -0.72 -12.05 7.03
C ARG A 21 0.64 -12.60 6.62
N ALA A 22 0.73 -13.22 5.44
CA ALA A 22 1.99 -13.76 4.95
C ALA A 22 3.08 -12.69 4.85
N ALA A 23 2.75 -11.51 4.31
CA ALA A 23 3.68 -10.38 4.24
C ALA A 23 4.08 -9.89 5.65
N GLY A 24 3.14 -9.84 6.58
CA GLY A 24 3.43 -9.47 7.98
C GLY A 24 4.36 -10.46 8.67
N ASP A 25 4.13 -11.76 8.46
CA ASP A 25 4.97 -12.81 9.02
C ASP A 25 6.39 -12.76 8.41
N GLY A 26 6.49 -12.49 7.09
CA GLY A 26 7.76 -12.25 6.43
C GLY A 26 8.52 -11.06 7.01
N ALA A 27 7.84 -9.93 7.21
CA ALA A 27 8.45 -8.75 7.79
C ALA A 27 8.90 -8.98 9.25
N ARG A 28 8.09 -9.67 10.06
CA ARG A 28 8.47 -10.04 11.45
C ARG A 28 9.68 -10.96 11.48
N SER A 29 9.76 -11.93 10.56
CA SER A 29 10.91 -12.85 10.46
C SER A 29 12.22 -12.13 10.15
N SER A 30 12.15 -10.95 9.52
CA SER A 30 13.29 -10.07 9.27
C SER A 30 13.55 -9.06 10.41
N GLY A 31 12.88 -9.21 11.56
CA GLY A 31 13.11 -8.38 12.73
C GLY A 31 12.44 -7.01 12.68
N HIS A 32 11.42 -6.84 11.85
CA HIS A 32 10.66 -5.59 11.78
C HIS A 32 9.47 -5.62 12.76
N ASP A 33 9.13 -4.44 13.28
CA ASP A 33 7.89 -4.22 14.04
C ASP A 33 6.73 -4.10 13.05
N VAL A 34 5.68 -4.93 13.20
CA VAL A 34 4.58 -5.02 12.24
C VAL A 34 3.25 -4.74 12.91
N GLU A 35 2.61 -3.69 12.45
CA GLU A 35 1.24 -3.34 12.78
C GLU A 35 0.32 -3.67 11.60
N HIS A 36 -0.85 -4.25 11.88
CA HIS A 36 -1.84 -4.61 10.86
C HIS A 36 -3.19 -4.00 11.21
N LEU A 37 -3.70 -3.12 10.33
CA LEU A 37 -4.93 -2.38 10.52
C LEU A 37 -5.92 -2.62 9.36
N PHE A 38 -7.20 -2.53 9.69
CA PHE A 38 -8.29 -2.61 8.74
C PHE A 38 -8.85 -1.22 8.46
N LEU A 39 -8.95 -0.83 7.20
CA LEU A 39 -9.38 0.52 6.81
C LEU A 39 -10.84 0.84 7.17
N ASP A 40 -11.68 -0.16 7.34
CA ASP A 40 -13.07 0.05 7.74
C ASP A 40 -13.25 0.49 9.20
N GLU A 41 -12.23 0.34 10.03
CA GLU A 41 -12.21 0.88 11.39
C GLU A 41 -11.87 2.38 11.44
N TYR A 42 -11.26 2.92 10.39
CA TYR A 42 -10.70 4.27 10.36
C TYR A 42 -11.35 5.21 9.35
N VAL A 43 -11.82 4.66 8.23
CA VAL A 43 -12.25 5.47 7.08
C VAL A 43 -13.72 5.24 6.77
N ASP A 44 -14.56 6.14 7.24
CA ASP A 44 -16.01 6.12 7.00
C ASP A 44 -16.50 7.26 6.12
N ARG A 45 -15.70 8.33 5.99
CA ARG A 45 -16.08 9.54 5.25
C ARG A 45 -15.19 9.73 4.03
N MET A 46 -15.83 9.93 2.89
CA MET A 46 -15.15 10.25 1.63
C MET A 46 -14.72 11.72 1.58
N LEU A 47 -13.74 12.02 0.72
CA LEU A 47 -13.38 13.41 0.43
C LEU A 47 -14.59 14.18 -0.10
N GLY A 48 -14.93 15.27 0.59
CA GLY A 48 -15.95 16.21 0.15
C GLY A 48 -15.33 17.42 -0.58
N ASN A 49 -15.96 18.57 -0.45
CA ASN A 49 -15.39 19.83 -0.94
C ASN A 49 -14.42 20.41 0.10
N CYS A 50 -13.18 19.96 0.09
CA CYS A 50 -12.16 20.29 1.10
C CYS A 50 -11.93 21.78 1.30
N ARG A 51 -12.15 22.62 0.29
CA ARG A 51 -12.02 24.07 0.41
C ARG A 51 -13.15 24.73 1.19
N ARG A 52 -14.28 24.03 1.38
CA ARG A 52 -15.49 24.55 2.06
C ARG A 52 -15.79 23.82 3.36
N CYS A 53 -15.26 22.62 3.56
CA CYS A 53 -15.59 21.79 4.72
C CYS A 53 -14.56 21.84 5.85
N ARG A 54 -13.54 22.69 5.76
CA ARG A 54 -12.54 22.85 6.84
C ARG A 54 -13.13 23.58 8.03
N LEU A 55 -12.68 23.23 9.21
CA LEU A 55 -12.92 23.97 10.44
C LEU A 55 -12.20 25.33 10.39
N THR A 56 -12.54 26.21 11.29
CA THR A 56 -11.98 27.58 11.37
C THR A 56 -10.48 27.59 11.66
N ASP A 57 -9.97 26.52 12.30
CA ASP A 57 -8.55 26.33 12.60
C ASP A 57 -7.79 25.61 11.46
N GLY A 58 -8.46 25.31 10.34
CA GLY A 58 -7.89 24.66 9.17
C GLY A 58 -7.90 23.13 9.22
N ARG A 59 -8.32 22.50 10.31
CA ARG A 59 -8.42 21.03 10.42
C ARG A 59 -9.54 20.48 9.54
N CYS A 60 -9.44 19.18 9.24
CA CYS A 60 -10.51 18.45 8.54
C CYS A 60 -11.78 18.41 9.39
N SER A 61 -12.93 18.69 8.79
CA SER A 61 -14.23 18.65 9.47
C SER A 61 -14.91 17.27 9.40
N LEU A 62 -14.33 16.30 8.72
CA LEU A 62 -14.89 14.97 8.62
C LEU A 62 -14.66 14.21 9.93
N ASP A 63 -15.75 13.71 10.49
CA ASP A 63 -15.76 13.02 11.78
C ASP A 63 -15.65 11.50 11.54
N ASP A 64 -14.41 11.02 11.53
CA ASP A 64 -14.00 9.61 11.55
C ASP A 64 -12.54 9.50 12.05
N ARG A 65 -12.02 8.28 12.14
CA ARG A 65 -10.65 8.02 12.64
C ARG A 65 -9.55 8.18 11.60
N TYR A 66 -9.80 8.83 10.46
CA TYR A 66 -8.80 9.01 9.42
C TYR A 66 -7.57 9.78 9.90
N GLU A 67 -7.73 10.82 10.72
CA GLU A 67 -6.62 11.62 11.23
C GLU A 67 -5.71 10.78 12.12
N GLU A 68 -6.27 9.90 12.96
CA GLU A 68 -5.54 8.92 13.76
C GLU A 68 -4.75 7.96 12.85
N LEU A 69 -5.42 7.35 11.84
CA LEU A 69 -4.75 6.50 10.86
C LEU A 69 -3.56 7.21 10.19
N LEU A 70 -3.75 8.46 9.81
CA LEU A 70 -2.72 9.24 9.13
C LEU A 70 -1.56 9.54 10.07
N LEU A 71 -1.82 10.22 11.19
CA LEU A 71 -0.79 10.81 12.03
C LEU A 71 -0.08 9.78 12.91
N GLU A 72 -0.81 8.81 13.46
CA GLU A 72 -0.27 7.89 14.45
C GLU A 72 0.28 6.59 13.82
N HIS A 73 -0.27 6.17 12.68
CA HIS A 73 0.11 4.92 12.04
C HIS A 73 0.85 5.14 10.72
N LEU A 74 0.24 5.84 9.76
CA LEU A 74 0.80 5.95 8.42
C LEU A 74 2.08 6.79 8.40
N LEU A 75 2.12 7.95 9.08
CA LEU A 75 3.31 8.79 9.09
C LEU A 75 4.47 8.16 9.87
N THR A 76 4.19 7.37 10.90
CA THR A 76 5.22 6.76 11.77
C THR A 76 5.84 5.50 11.19
N ALA A 77 5.23 4.89 10.16
CA ALA A 77 5.74 3.69 9.52
C ALA A 77 6.89 4.00 8.56
N ASP A 78 7.92 3.16 8.54
CA ASP A 78 9.02 3.21 7.55
C ASP A 78 8.59 2.56 6.22
N GLY A 79 7.76 1.53 6.28
CA GLY A 79 7.19 0.84 5.13
C GLY A 79 5.69 0.61 5.27
N VAL A 80 4.97 0.61 4.15
CA VAL A 80 3.52 0.35 4.12
C VAL A 80 3.21 -0.72 3.09
N ILE A 81 2.44 -1.72 3.49
CA ILE A 81 1.93 -2.76 2.59
C ILE A 81 0.42 -2.61 2.49
N TYR A 82 -0.06 -2.28 1.30
CA TYR A 82 -1.49 -2.17 1.00
C TYR A 82 -2.01 -3.51 0.50
N ALA A 83 -2.94 -4.12 1.24
CA ALA A 83 -3.58 -5.37 0.87
C ALA A 83 -5.05 -5.13 0.48
N MET A 84 -5.43 -5.52 -0.74
CA MET A 84 -6.75 -5.19 -1.27
C MET A 84 -7.33 -6.25 -2.20
N PRO A 85 -8.67 -6.36 -2.26
CA PRO A 85 -9.34 -7.00 -3.38
C PRO A 85 -9.37 -6.03 -4.58
N LEU A 86 -9.43 -6.59 -5.78
CA LEU A 86 -9.72 -5.84 -7.00
C LEU A 86 -11.24 -5.68 -7.14
N TYR A 87 -11.74 -4.46 -7.14
CA TYR A 87 -13.15 -4.17 -7.38
C TYR A 87 -13.32 -3.36 -8.65
N PHE A 88 -14.04 -3.93 -9.64
CA PHE A 88 -14.23 -3.28 -10.94
C PHE A 88 -12.93 -2.72 -11.52
N TYR A 89 -11.89 -3.56 -11.52
CA TYR A 89 -10.56 -3.25 -12.07
C TYR A 89 -9.85 -2.07 -11.39
N GLY A 90 -10.32 -1.68 -10.21
CA GLY A 90 -9.84 -0.53 -9.46
C GLY A 90 -9.52 -0.84 -7.99
N MET A 91 -8.93 0.14 -7.35
CA MET A 91 -8.68 0.17 -5.92
C MET A 91 -10.01 0.28 -5.15
N PRO A 92 -10.19 -0.42 -4.02
CA PRO A 92 -11.38 -0.28 -3.18
C PRO A 92 -11.61 1.17 -2.75
N GLY A 93 -12.86 1.59 -2.70
CA GLY A 93 -13.24 2.97 -2.39
C GLY A 93 -12.64 3.52 -1.10
N ARG A 94 -12.58 2.71 -0.03
CA ARG A 94 -11.92 3.12 1.23
C ARG A 94 -10.44 3.40 1.06
N LEU A 95 -9.72 2.55 0.34
CA LEU A 95 -8.30 2.76 0.08
C LEU A 95 -8.08 3.99 -0.82
N LYS A 96 -8.91 4.17 -1.84
CA LYS A 96 -8.87 5.38 -2.67
C LYS A 96 -9.11 6.63 -1.81
N THR A 97 -10.05 6.55 -0.86
CA THR A 97 -10.34 7.64 0.07
C THR A 97 -9.15 8.00 0.97
N VAL A 98 -8.33 7.03 1.37
CA VAL A 98 -7.09 7.32 2.10
C VAL A 98 -6.21 8.29 1.31
N PHE A 99 -6.00 8.02 0.04
CA PHE A 99 -5.19 8.89 -0.82
C PHE A 99 -5.87 10.22 -1.15
N ASP A 100 -7.16 10.20 -1.46
CA ASP A 100 -7.91 11.43 -1.79
C ASP A 100 -7.92 12.41 -0.63
N ARG A 101 -8.06 11.92 0.60
CA ARG A 101 -8.09 12.76 1.79
C ARG A 101 -6.72 13.33 2.19
N LEU A 102 -5.61 12.78 1.70
CA LEU A 102 -4.29 13.42 1.85
C LEU A 102 -4.29 14.85 1.33
N PHE A 103 -5.11 15.17 0.32
CA PHE A 103 -5.27 16.53 -0.17
C PHE A 103 -5.64 17.54 0.94
N CYS A 104 -6.42 17.11 1.93
CA CYS A 104 -6.76 17.94 3.07
C CYS A 104 -5.54 18.30 3.93
N TYR A 105 -4.60 17.39 4.07
CA TYR A 105 -3.47 17.51 4.98
C TYR A 105 -2.19 18.03 4.32
N THR A 106 -2.08 17.92 3.00
CA THR A 106 -0.94 18.43 2.23
C THR A 106 -1.12 19.86 1.72
N ALA A 107 -2.30 20.44 1.87
CA ALA A 107 -2.56 21.82 1.45
C ALA A 107 -1.92 22.82 2.40
N ASN A 108 -1.45 23.98 1.86
CA ASN A 108 -0.78 25.04 2.61
C ASN A 108 -1.61 25.60 3.80
N SER A 109 -2.92 25.41 3.77
CA SER A 109 -3.83 25.83 4.85
C SER A 109 -4.01 24.77 5.94
N ALA A 110 -3.38 23.61 5.84
CA ALA A 110 -3.46 22.57 6.86
C ALA A 110 -2.46 22.85 7.98
N PRO A 111 -2.87 22.82 9.26
CA PRO A 111 -1.99 23.16 10.38
C PRO A 111 -0.82 22.18 10.54
N GLN A 112 -0.96 20.96 10.00
CA GLN A 112 0.05 19.88 10.12
C GLN A 112 0.75 19.57 8.80
N GLN A 113 0.73 20.49 7.82
CA GLN A 113 1.25 20.24 6.48
C GLN A 113 2.69 19.73 6.49
N ASP A 114 3.59 20.43 7.19
CA ASP A 114 5.01 20.08 7.22
C ASP A 114 5.25 18.69 7.82
N LEU A 115 4.52 18.36 8.90
CA LEU A 115 4.56 17.04 9.52
C LEU A 115 4.10 15.96 8.54
N VAL A 116 3.01 16.20 7.82
CA VAL A 116 2.47 15.24 6.87
C VAL A 116 3.40 15.07 5.67
N ILE A 117 3.91 16.14 5.11
CA ILE A 117 4.85 16.07 3.97
C ILE A 117 6.13 15.32 4.37
N SER A 118 6.72 15.65 5.50
CA SER A 118 7.95 14.97 5.95
C SER A 118 7.71 13.50 6.32
N GLY A 119 6.57 13.19 6.94
CA GLY A 119 6.26 11.84 7.38
C GLY A 119 5.75 10.91 6.29
N ILE A 120 5.18 11.44 5.17
CA ILE A 120 4.66 10.58 4.09
C ILE A 120 5.70 10.19 3.04
N THR A 121 6.77 10.95 2.93
CA THR A 121 7.84 10.71 1.94
C THR A 121 8.80 9.59 2.36
N ASN A 122 9.59 9.09 1.41
CA ASN A 122 10.67 8.12 1.61
C ASN A 122 10.22 6.75 2.16
N LYS A 123 8.93 6.42 2.09
CA LYS A 123 8.41 5.12 2.54
C LYS A 123 8.64 4.03 1.50
N ARG A 124 8.79 2.81 1.99
CA ARG A 124 8.83 1.59 1.19
C ARG A 124 7.41 1.05 1.03
N ILE A 125 6.94 0.88 -0.20
CA ILE A 125 5.55 0.51 -0.49
C ILE A 125 5.48 -0.87 -1.13
N GLY A 126 4.75 -1.78 -0.48
CA GLY A 126 4.32 -3.05 -1.03
C GLY A 126 2.84 -3.03 -1.40
N VAL A 127 2.44 -3.77 -2.42
CA VAL A 127 1.04 -3.88 -2.84
C VAL A 127 0.65 -5.33 -3.04
N LEU A 128 -0.42 -5.75 -2.38
CA LEU A 128 -0.97 -7.10 -2.46
C LEU A 128 -2.39 -7.03 -3.01
N ILE A 129 -2.63 -7.68 -4.13
CA ILE A 129 -3.92 -7.64 -4.82
C ILE A 129 -4.48 -9.06 -4.91
N SER A 130 -5.69 -9.28 -4.41
CA SER A 130 -6.46 -10.48 -4.70
C SER A 130 -7.54 -10.17 -5.73
N CYS A 131 -7.67 -10.99 -6.76
CA CYS A 131 -8.68 -10.84 -7.81
C CYS A 131 -9.17 -12.20 -8.31
N GLU A 132 -10.32 -12.19 -8.96
CA GLU A 132 -10.87 -13.35 -9.66
C GLU A 132 -10.21 -13.52 -11.03
N GLU A 133 -9.93 -12.42 -11.67
CA GLU A 133 -9.43 -12.35 -13.04
C GLU A 133 -7.96 -12.82 -13.16
N SER A 134 -7.71 -13.75 -14.05
CA SER A 134 -6.38 -14.33 -14.27
C SER A 134 -5.55 -13.67 -15.38
N TYR A 135 -6.14 -12.74 -16.15
CA TYR A 135 -5.39 -12.06 -17.21
C TYR A 135 -4.64 -10.82 -16.70
N VAL A 136 -3.46 -10.60 -17.24
CA VAL A 136 -2.53 -9.54 -16.77
C VAL A 136 -3.14 -8.13 -16.80
N GLY A 137 -4.02 -7.86 -17.77
CA GLY A 137 -4.65 -6.55 -17.93
C GLY A 137 -5.56 -6.15 -16.75
N ALA A 138 -6.10 -7.12 -16.01
CA ALA A 138 -7.06 -6.85 -14.94
C ALA A 138 -6.53 -5.91 -13.86
N THR A 139 -5.27 -6.03 -13.50
CA THR A 139 -4.64 -5.26 -12.41
C THR A 139 -3.83 -4.05 -12.87
N GLN A 140 -3.62 -3.89 -14.18
CA GLN A 140 -2.74 -2.83 -14.71
C GLN A 140 -3.16 -1.42 -14.28
N GLY A 141 -4.46 -1.13 -14.24
CA GLY A 141 -4.98 0.17 -13.82
C GLY A 141 -4.62 0.51 -12.37
N VAL A 142 -4.73 -0.46 -11.47
CA VAL A 142 -4.36 -0.28 -10.05
C VAL A 142 -2.85 -0.16 -9.89
N ILE A 143 -2.08 -0.98 -10.60
CA ILE A 143 -0.61 -0.93 -10.56
C ILE A 143 -0.12 0.44 -11.05
N ALA A 144 -0.67 0.94 -12.17
CA ALA A 144 -0.34 2.27 -12.68
C ALA A 144 -0.68 3.38 -11.67
N GLN A 145 -1.82 3.29 -10.96
CA GLN A 145 -2.16 4.23 -9.90
C GLN A 145 -1.11 4.22 -8.78
N PHE A 146 -0.63 3.06 -8.33
CA PHE A 146 0.41 2.98 -7.31
C PHE A 146 1.75 3.53 -7.79
N HIS A 147 2.14 3.31 -9.03
CA HIS A 147 3.32 3.94 -9.61
C HIS A 147 3.25 5.47 -9.54
N GLU A 148 2.10 6.05 -9.94
CA GLU A 148 1.93 7.51 -9.90
C GLU A 148 1.80 8.05 -8.47
N LEU A 149 1.11 7.35 -7.57
CA LEU A 149 0.99 7.72 -6.16
C LEU A 149 2.36 7.72 -5.48
N THR A 150 3.15 6.68 -5.64
CA THR A 150 4.48 6.58 -5.02
C THR A 150 5.44 7.61 -5.62
N ARG A 151 5.39 7.85 -6.94
CA ARG A 151 6.14 8.93 -7.57
C ARG A 151 5.77 10.31 -7.00
N TYR A 152 4.47 10.60 -6.90
CA TYR A 152 3.98 11.89 -6.40
C TYR A 152 4.32 12.12 -4.93
N LEU A 153 4.18 11.08 -4.10
CA LEU A 153 4.46 11.13 -2.67
C LEU A 153 5.95 10.91 -2.33
N GLN A 154 6.82 10.82 -3.33
CA GLN A 154 8.27 10.58 -3.17
C GLN A 154 8.54 9.32 -2.33
N GLN A 155 7.82 8.24 -2.64
CA GLN A 155 7.93 6.92 -2.03
C GLN A 155 8.54 5.93 -3.01
N GLU A 156 8.92 4.75 -2.55
CA GLU A 156 9.47 3.71 -3.40
C GLU A 156 8.52 2.49 -3.45
N LEU A 157 7.98 2.19 -4.64
CA LEU A 157 7.21 0.97 -4.86
C LEU A 157 8.16 -0.22 -4.95
N VAL A 158 8.17 -1.04 -3.92
CA VAL A 158 9.08 -2.19 -3.78
C VAL A 158 8.62 -3.38 -4.62
N GLY A 159 7.33 -3.63 -4.62
CA GLY A 159 6.77 -4.74 -5.37
C GLY A 159 5.27 -4.83 -5.31
N VAL A 160 4.73 -5.61 -6.26
CA VAL A 160 3.32 -5.94 -6.36
C VAL A 160 3.16 -7.45 -6.43
N VAL A 161 2.34 -8.01 -5.55
CA VAL A 161 1.94 -9.41 -5.61
C VAL A 161 0.47 -9.50 -5.98
N VAL A 162 0.17 -10.22 -7.03
CA VAL A 162 -1.19 -10.52 -7.46
C VAL A 162 -1.45 -11.99 -7.23
N GLY A 163 -2.60 -12.31 -6.62
CA GLY A 163 -3.09 -13.67 -6.46
C GLY A 163 -4.52 -13.79 -6.97
N ASN A 164 -4.82 -14.94 -7.58
CA ASN A 164 -6.09 -15.22 -8.22
C ASN A 164 -6.90 -16.23 -7.40
N ALA A 165 -8.16 -15.92 -7.13
CA ALA A 165 -9.10 -16.84 -6.51
C ALA A 165 -10.53 -16.36 -6.65
N ASN A 166 -11.46 -17.28 -6.93
CA ASN A 166 -12.89 -17.00 -7.06
C ASN A 166 -13.63 -17.05 -5.71
N SER A 167 -13.14 -17.84 -4.80
CA SER A 167 -13.79 -18.05 -3.51
C SER A 167 -12.88 -17.65 -2.35
N ARG A 168 -13.51 -17.46 -1.19
CA ARG A 168 -12.82 -17.05 0.03
C ARG A 168 -11.83 -18.14 0.47
N GLY A 169 -10.60 -17.74 0.75
CA GLY A 169 -9.54 -18.62 1.20
C GLY A 169 -8.84 -19.43 0.11
N GLU A 170 -9.35 -19.44 -1.12
CA GLU A 170 -8.80 -20.27 -2.21
C GLU A 170 -7.50 -19.73 -2.81
N ILE A 171 -7.08 -18.54 -2.46
CA ILE A 171 -5.83 -17.95 -2.97
C ILE A 171 -4.59 -18.80 -2.64
N VAL A 172 -4.67 -19.66 -1.63
CA VAL A 172 -3.61 -20.62 -1.28
C VAL A 172 -3.41 -21.72 -2.34
N HIS A 173 -4.39 -21.88 -3.23
CA HIS A 173 -4.35 -22.85 -4.34
C HIS A 173 -3.96 -22.22 -5.68
N ASP A 174 -3.70 -20.92 -5.72
CA ASP A 174 -3.23 -20.24 -6.92
C ASP A 174 -1.83 -20.78 -7.29
N PRO A 175 -1.66 -21.34 -8.51
CA PRO A 175 -0.38 -21.94 -8.93
C PRO A 175 0.77 -20.93 -9.02
N SER A 176 0.49 -19.62 -9.00
CA SER A 176 1.54 -18.58 -8.93
C SER A 176 2.12 -18.38 -7.53
N ASP A 177 1.63 -19.13 -6.55
CA ASP A 177 2.05 -19.10 -5.13
C ASP A 177 2.11 -17.67 -4.53
N PRO A 178 1.01 -16.91 -4.60
CA PRO A 178 1.02 -15.51 -4.16
C PRO A 178 1.21 -15.37 -2.65
N VAL A 179 0.88 -16.40 -1.87
CA VAL A 179 1.07 -16.38 -0.41
C VAL A 179 2.55 -16.38 -0.06
N SER A 180 3.34 -17.29 -0.66
CA SER A 180 4.80 -17.32 -0.48
C SER A 180 5.44 -16.01 -0.98
N ARG A 181 5.03 -15.54 -2.16
CA ARG A 181 5.53 -14.27 -2.73
C ARG A 181 5.19 -13.06 -1.87
N ALA A 182 4.05 -13.04 -1.20
CA ALA A 182 3.71 -12.00 -0.25
C ALA A 182 4.62 -12.06 0.99
N GLY A 183 4.92 -13.25 1.48
CA GLY A 183 5.91 -13.46 2.53
C GLY A 183 7.29 -12.93 2.15
N ASP A 184 7.77 -13.28 0.96
CA ASP A 184 9.05 -12.80 0.42
C ASP A 184 9.08 -11.28 0.28
N LEU A 185 7.98 -10.66 -0.18
CA LEU A 185 7.87 -9.21 -0.25
C LEU A 185 8.02 -8.57 1.15
N GLY A 186 7.36 -9.14 2.16
CA GLY A 186 7.47 -8.68 3.54
C GLY A 186 8.88 -8.81 4.08
N THR A 187 9.50 -9.97 3.89
CA THR A 187 10.88 -10.27 4.30
C THR A 187 11.88 -9.27 3.71
N ARG A 188 11.69 -8.89 2.46
CA ARG A 188 12.64 -8.10 1.67
C ARG A 188 12.19 -6.65 1.45
N LEU A 189 11.19 -6.17 2.19
CA LEU A 189 10.59 -4.86 1.99
C LEU A 189 11.61 -3.71 1.95
N PHE A 190 12.66 -3.80 2.75
CA PHE A 190 13.70 -2.77 2.84
C PHE A 190 14.95 -3.07 2.00
N ASP A 191 15.07 -4.26 1.44
CA ASP A 191 16.24 -4.69 0.67
C ASP A 191 16.04 -4.55 -0.84
N ILE A 192 14.80 -4.73 -1.34
CA ILE A 192 14.50 -4.67 -2.76
C ILE A 192 14.53 -3.22 -3.26
N ARG A 193 15.22 -2.99 -4.37
CA ARG A 193 15.22 -1.73 -5.10
C ARG A 193 14.63 -1.95 -6.50
N VAL A 194 13.33 -1.75 -6.64
CA VAL A 194 12.61 -2.01 -7.90
C VAL A 194 12.93 -0.97 -8.98
N THR A 195 13.21 0.26 -8.59
CA THR A 195 13.61 1.34 -9.51
C THR A 195 15.06 1.24 -9.97
N ASP A 196 15.87 0.42 -9.29
CA ASP A 196 17.20 0.09 -9.75
C ASP A 196 17.10 -1.13 -10.66
N TYR A 197 17.33 -0.96 -11.96
CA TYR A 197 17.47 -2.07 -12.92
C TYR A 197 18.60 -3.04 -12.56
N ARG A 198 19.30 -2.82 -11.48
CA ARG A 198 20.24 -3.72 -10.82
C ARG A 198 19.56 -4.66 -9.82
N LEU A 199 18.27 -4.96 -10.02
CA LEU A 199 17.65 -6.08 -9.29
C LEU A 199 18.62 -7.25 -9.24
N ASP A 200 18.60 -8.01 -8.15
CA ASP A 200 19.41 -9.19 -7.84
C ASP A 200 19.46 -10.27 -8.94
N THR A 201 19.16 -9.90 -10.16
CA THR A 201 19.17 -10.75 -11.35
C THR A 201 20.47 -10.50 -12.10
N GLU A 202 21.31 -11.51 -12.21
CA GLU A 202 22.49 -11.46 -13.07
C GLU A 202 22.11 -11.08 -14.50
N ARG A 203 22.69 -10.00 -14.98
CA ARG A 203 22.50 -9.57 -16.36
C ARG A 203 23.59 -10.15 -17.25
N SER A 204 23.19 -10.53 -18.44
CA SER A 204 24.16 -10.87 -19.48
C SER A 204 24.99 -9.65 -19.85
N ASN A 205 26.29 -9.69 -19.58
CA ASN A 205 27.26 -8.68 -19.99
C ASN A 205 27.62 -8.74 -21.49
N LYS A 206 27.03 -9.67 -22.24
CA LYS A 206 27.34 -9.86 -23.68
C LYS A 206 26.90 -8.70 -24.55
N VAL A 207 25.79 -8.04 -24.17
CA VAL A 207 25.21 -6.92 -24.95
C VAL A 207 25.46 -5.58 -24.25
N TRP A 208 25.44 -5.55 -22.93
CA TRP A 208 25.36 -4.30 -22.17
C TRP A 208 26.59 -4.03 -21.31
N GLY A 209 27.66 -4.63 -21.45
CA GLY A 209 28.90 -4.41 -20.68
C GLY A 209 28.71 -4.26 -19.15
N PRO A 210 29.73 -4.36 -18.35
CA PRO A 210 29.65 -4.06 -16.92
C PRO A 210 29.28 -2.58 -16.74
N ARG A 211 28.27 -2.30 -15.93
CA ARG A 211 27.99 -0.92 -15.51
C ARG A 211 29.03 -0.47 -14.50
N PRO A 212 29.43 0.81 -14.53
CA PRO A 212 30.36 1.37 -13.57
C PRO A 212 29.80 1.36 -12.15
#